data_cfe71ddb137cb5f6c4acd5d6e5d2ae39
#
_entry.id   cfe71ddb137cb5f6c4acd5d6e5d2ae39
#
_cell.length_a   1.000
_cell.length_b   1.000
_cell.length_c   1.000
_cell.angle_alpha   90.00
_cell.angle_beta   90.00
_cell.angle_gamma   90.00
#
_symmetry.space_group_name_H-M   'P 1'
#
loop_
_entity.id
_entity.type
_entity.pdbx_description
1 polymer ?
#
loop_
_entity_poly.entity_id
_entity_poly.type
_entity_poly.pdbx_seq_one_letter_code
_entity_poly.pdbx_strand_id
1 'polypeptide(L)'
;FMSCHRTEKPVNLIFDTDMAPDYDDVGALALLHALADSGEVNILATISSNKCATAVPCIDVINTYFGRPDIPIGAVRGEAADRTTWHSGLRWTDELPMKYPHRILTTADSEDALKLYRRALAQQSDQSVTIVTVGFFSNLQNLLLSEPDEISPLSGKELIKKKVKQLVSMAGSFPEGREFNIYVDVKASQFVIREWPTPILFSGFEIGSQIFTGKKLMESGIRNNPIVDTYTMCLPQDNPNGRDSWDQTATL
;
A
#
# COMPACT_ATOMS: atom_id res chain seq x y z
N PHE A 1 -16.85 20.36 33.22
CA PHE A 1 -15.94 19.24 33.01
C PHE A 1 -15.29 19.41 31.64
N MET A 2 -14.05 19.93 31.59
CA MET A 2 -13.23 19.91 30.38
C MET A 2 -12.74 18.48 30.18
N SER A 3 -13.29 17.77 29.19
CA SER A 3 -12.74 16.51 28.74
C SER A 3 -11.42 16.80 28.03
N CYS A 4 -10.32 16.47 28.68
CA CYS A 4 -8.98 16.51 28.06
C CYS A 4 -8.93 15.34 27.08
N HIS A 5 -9.39 15.53 25.84
CA HIS A 5 -9.08 14.63 24.77
C HIS A 5 -7.57 14.75 24.52
N ARG A 6 -6.83 13.79 25.02
CA ARG A 6 -5.44 13.55 24.61
C ARG A 6 -5.52 13.18 23.14
N THR A 7 -5.35 14.15 22.25
CA THR A 7 -5.19 13.87 20.83
C THR A 7 -3.88 13.09 20.70
N GLU A 8 -3.97 11.79 20.51
CA GLU A 8 -2.82 10.99 20.12
C GLU A 8 -2.24 11.61 18.85
N LYS A 9 -0.91 11.62 18.75
CA LYS A 9 -0.27 12.15 17.54
C LYS A 9 -0.61 11.23 16.36
N PRO A 10 -0.89 11.79 15.17
CA PRO A 10 -1.09 10.98 13.98
C PRO A 10 0.03 9.97 13.78
N VAL A 11 -0.32 8.78 13.36
CA VAL A 11 0.66 7.74 13.01
C VAL A 11 1.34 8.14 11.71
N ASN A 12 2.66 8.30 11.71
CA ASN A 12 3.43 8.47 10.49
C ASN A 12 3.50 7.15 9.75
N LEU A 13 2.99 7.11 8.52
CA LEU A 13 2.77 5.86 7.79
C LEU A 13 3.34 5.92 6.37
N ILE A 14 4.06 4.89 5.97
CA ILE A 14 4.41 4.59 4.58
C ILE A 14 3.54 3.41 4.13
N PHE A 15 2.81 3.58 3.03
CA PHE A 15 1.95 2.55 2.46
C PHE A 15 2.61 1.94 1.22
N ASP A 16 2.83 0.61 1.24
CA ASP A 16 3.42 -0.16 0.13
C ASP A 16 2.40 -1.19 -0.37
N THR A 17 2.08 -1.14 -1.66
CA THR A 17 0.98 -1.85 -2.30
C THR A 17 1.45 -2.49 -3.60
N ASP A 18 0.88 -3.61 -3.99
CA ASP A 18 1.07 -4.18 -5.33
C ASP A 18 -0.06 -3.80 -6.32
N MET A 19 -0.77 -2.72 -6.03
CA MET A 19 -1.85 -2.13 -6.86
C MET A 19 -1.85 -2.66 -8.30
N ALA A 20 -2.85 -3.38 -8.70
CA ALA A 20 -3.24 -3.85 -10.02
C ALA A 20 -3.72 -5.30 -10.12
N PRO A 21 -3.13 -6.35 -9.49
CA PRO A 21 -3.65 -7.70 -9.61
C PRO A 21 -5.12 -7.80 -9.21
N ASP A 22 -5.46 -7.21 -8.10
CA ASP A 22 -6.82 -7.06 -7.61
C ASP A 22 -7.13 -5.62 -7.17
N TYR A 23 -8.16 -5.39 -6.39
CA TYR A 23 -8.67 -4.03 -6.16
C TYR A 23 -8.99 -3.70 -4.70
N ASP A 24 -8.68 -4.55 -3.76
CA ASP A 24 -8.81 -4.20 -2.34
C ASP A 24 -7.74 -3.20 -1.88
N ASP A 25 -6.59 -3.12 -2.57
CA ASP A 25 -5.64 -2.00 -2.47
C ASP A 25 -6.32 -0.63 -2.61
N VAL A 26 -7.26 -0.51 -3.56
CA VAL A 26 -8.03 0.73 -3.76
C VAL A 26 -8.85 1.06 -2.51
N GLY A 27 -9.47 0.05 -1.92
CA GLY A 27 -10.21 0.19 -0.67
C GLY A 27 -9.31 0.53 0.51
N ALA A 28 -8.14 -0.08 0.61
CA ALA A 28 -7.16 0.19 1.65
C ALA A 28 -6.60 1.61 1.57
N LEU A 29 -6.24 2.06 0.37
CA LEU A 29 -5.74 3.42 0.17
C LEU A 29 -6.83 4.47 0.45
N ALA A 30 -8.09 4.20 0.07
CA ALA A 30 -9.22 5.08 0.40
C ALA A 30 -9.46 5.16 1.91
N LEU A 31 -9.37 4.03 2.64
CA LEU A 31 -9.44 3.98 4.09
C LEU A 31 -8.33 4.80 4.74
N LEU A 32 -7.10 4.66 4.23
CA LEU A 32 -5.95 5.43 4.71
C LEU A 32 -6.17 6.94 4.56
N HIS A 33 -6.74 7.39 3.44
CA HIS A 33 -7.10 8.79 3.26
C HIS A 33 -8.19 9.25 4.23
N ALA A 34 -9.19 8.41 4.52
CA ALA A 34 -10.22 8.73 5.50
C ALA A 34 -9.65 8.87 6.93
N LEU A 35 -8.72 8.00 7.31
CA LEU A 35 -7.98 8.11 8.58
C LEU A 35 -7.10 9.37 8.62
N ALA A 36 -6.53 9.79 7.48
CA ALA A 36 -5.80 11.04 7.39
C ALA A 36 -6.72 12.27 7.50
N ASP A 37 -7.96 12.20 6.99
CA ASP A 37 -8.96 13.27 7.14
C ASP A 37 -9.42 13.42 8.59
N SER A 38 -9.48 12.32 9.35
CA SER A 38 -9.78 12.35 10.79
C SER A 38 -8.59 12.73 11.67
N GLY A 39 -7.40 12.91 11.08
CA GLY A 39 -6.18 13.29 11.80
C GLY A 39 -5.50 12.14 12.54
N GLU A 40 -5.85 10.90 12.23
CA GLU A 40 -5.28 9.69 12.85
C GLU A 40 -3.98 9.25 12.19
N VAL A 41 -3.81 9.54 10.90
CA VAL A 41 -2.65 9.14 10.10
C VAL A 41 -2.04 10.33 9.35
N ASN A 42 -0.71 10.34 9.26
CA ASN A 42 0.07 11.18 8.37
C ASN A 42 0.73 10.29 7.31
N ILE A 43 0.26 10.36 6.07
CA ILE A 43 0.77 9.56 4.95
C ILE A 43 2.07 10.19 4.46
N LEU A 44 3.19 9.55 4.74
CA LEU A 44 4.53 10.03 4.35
C LEU A 44 4.85 9.74 2.88
N ALA A 45 4.40 8.60 2.38
CA ALA A 45 4.61 8.15 1.01
C ALA A 45 3.64 7.00 0.67
N THR A 46 3.35 6.85 -0.62
CA THR A 46 2.69 5.68 -1.20
C THR A 46 3.65 5.02 -2.20
N ILE A 47 3.81 3.70 -2.12
CA ILE A 47 4.87 3.00 -2.85
C ILE A 47 4.28 1.78 -3.54
N SER A 48 4.67 1.54 -4.81
CA SER A 48 4.29 0.33 -5.53
C SER A 48 5.40 -0.70 -5.48
N SER A 49 5.06 -1.92 -5.03
CA SER A 49 5.91 -3.11 -5.13
C SER A 49 5.71 -3.89 -6.43
N ASN A 50 4.84 -3.39 -7.30
CA ASN A 50 4.49 -3.99 -8.59
C ASN A 50 5.00 -3.12 -9.75
N LYS A 51 5.56 -3.76 -10.78
CA LYS A 51 6.06 -3.09 -11.99
C LYS A 51 4.97 -2.83 -13.04
N CYS A 52 3.74 -3.28 -12.82
CA CYS A 52 2.61 -3.02 -13.72
C CYS A 52 2.56 -1.54 -14.11
N ALA A 53 2.54 -1.26 -15.41
CA ALA A 53 2.67 0.09 -15.95
C ALA A 53 1.62 1.08 -15.40
N THR A 54 0.44 0.60 -15.03
CA THR A 54 -0.69 1.40 -14.54
C THR A 54 -0.84 1.42 -13.01
N ALA A 55 0.02 0.73 -12.26
CA ALA A 55 -0.07 0.69 -10.79
C ALA A 55 0.10 2.08 -10.16
N VAL A 56 1.18 2.79 -10.48
CA VAL A 56 1.40 4.15 -9.95
C VAL A 56 0.39 5.18 -10.46
N PRO A 57 0.01 5.20 -11.75
CA PRO A 57 -1.10 6.03 -12.21
C PRO A 57 -2.38 5.86 -11.38
N CYS A 58 -2.76 4.63 -11.02
CA CYS A 58 -3.93 4.38 -10.15
C CYS A 58 -3.73 4.94 -8.73
N ILE A 59 -2.54 4.79 -8.14
CA ILE A 59 -2.21 5.37 -6.84
C ILE A 59 -2.31 6.91 -6.91
N ASP A 60 -1.75 7.53 -7.95
CA ASP A 60 -1.78 9.00 -8.13
C ASP A 60 -3.21 9.53 -8.36
N VAL A 61 -4.04 8.79 -9.09
CA VAL A 61 -5.48 9.08 -9.22
C VAL A 61 -6.14 9.15 -7.84
N ILE A 62 -5.92 8.14 -6.98
CA ILE A 62 -6.56 8.07 -5.68
C ILE A 62 -6.03 9.19 -4.75
N ASN A 63 -4.72 9.37 -4.66
CA ASN A 63 -4.14 10.47 -3.87
C ASN A 63 -4.67 11.84 -4.32
N THR A 64 -4.76 12.07 -5.64
CA THR A 64 -5.29 13.31 -6.23
C THR A 64 -6.77 13.48 -5.93
N TYR A 65 -7.57 12.43 -6.02
CA TYR A 65 -8.99 12.46 -5.72
C TYR A 65 -9.28 12.90 -4.27
N PHE A 66 -8.47 12.41 -3.32
CA PHE A 66 -8.58 12.80 -1.91
C PHE A 66 -7.88 14.14 -1.58
N GLY A 67 -7.50 14.92 -2.60
CA GLY A 67 -6.89 16.25 -2.41
C GLY A 67 -5.46 16.23 -1.89
N ARG A 68 -4.74 15.12 -2.05
CA ARG A 68 -3.35 14.94 -1.62
C ARG A 68 -2.41 14.57 -2.78
N PRO A 69 -2.41 15.34 -3.90
CA PRO A 69 -1.57 15.03 -5.05
C PRO A 69 -0.08 15.11 -4.77
N ASP A 70 0.32 15.74 -3.66
CA ASP A 70 1.73 15.96 -3.31
C ASP A 70 2.33 14.87 -2.41
N ILE A 71 1.54 13.84 -2.05
CA ILE A 71 2.11 12.65 -1.41
C ILE A 71 3.13 12.03 -2.38
N PRO A 72 4.41 11.85 -1.96
CA PRO A 72 5.41 11.23 -2.80
C PRO A 72 5.02 9.81 -3.20
N ILE A 73 5.21 9.46 -4.47
CA ILE A 73 4.91 8.14 -5.00
C ILE A 73 6.18 7.52 -5.60
N GLY A 74 6.53 6.33 -5.15
CA GLY A 74 7.66 5.56 -5.67
C GLY A 74 7.24 4.19 -6.18
N ALA A 75 8.09 3.58 -7.01
CA ALA A 75 7.90 2.21 -7.44
C ALA A 75 9.20 1.42 -7.43
N VAL A 76 9.05 0.11 -7.26
CA VAL A 76 10.14 -0.86 -7.29
C VAL A 76 10.96 -0.75 -8.57
N ARG A 77 12.27 -0.94 -8.45
CA ARG A 77 13.22 -1.03 -9.58
C ARG A 77 13.91 -2.40 -9.57
N GLY A 78 14.50 -2.73 -10.72
CA GLY A 78 15.24 -3.97 -10.88
C GLY A 78 14.34 -5.20 -11.05
N GLU A 79 14.77 -6.31 -10.46
CA GLU A 79 14.01 -7.58 -10.49
C GLU A 79 12.87 -7.50 -9.45
N ALA A 80 11.63 -7.56 -9.92
CA ALA A 80 10.45 -7.53 -9.09
C ALA A 80 9.24 -8.04 -9.89
N ALA A 81 8.16 -8.33 -9.21
CA ALA A 81 6.92 -8.79 -9.83
C ALA A 81 6.33 -7.73 -10.78
N ASP A 82 5.77 -8.22 -11.88
CA ASP A 82 5.00 -7.45 -12.86
C ASP A 82 3.67 -8.19 -13.06
N ARG A 83 2.65 -7.75 -12.34
CA ARG A 83 1.34 -8.40 -12.30
C ARG A 83 0.26 -7.43 -12.70
N THR A 84 -0.50 -7.80 -13.71
CA THR A 84 -1.69 -7.07 -14.15
C THR A 84 -2.95 -7.65 -13.50
N THR A 85 -4.07 -6.93 -13.61
CA THR A 85 -5.36 -7.42 -13.13
C THR A 85 -5.73 -8.76 -13.78
N TRP A 86 -6.31 -9.64 -13.00
CA TRP A 86 -6.82 -10.94 -13.45
C TRP A 86 -8.22 -10.81 -14.11
N HIS A 87 -8.89 -9.69 -13.99
CA HIS A 87 -10.17 -9.45 -14.65
C HIS A 87 -10.02 -9.46 -16.17
N SER A 88 -10.88 -10.19 -16.85
CA SER A 88 -10.93 -10.23 -18.31
C SER A 88 -11.76 -9.06 -18.87
N GLY A 89 -11.37 -8.56 -20.03
CA GLY A 89 -12.08 -7.47 -20.70
C GLY A 89 -11.61 -6.10 -20.21
N LEU A 90 -12.55 -5.28 -19.76
CA LEU A 90 -12.25 -3.93 -19.27
C LEU A 90 -11.39 -3.97 -18.02
N ARG A 91 -10.17 -3.44 -18.12
CA ARG A 91 -9.23 -3.40 -17.00
C ARG A 91 -9.41 -2.11 -16.23
N TRP A 92 -9.81 -2.21 -14.97
CA TRP A 92 -9.98 -1.08 -14.09
C TRP A 92 -8.69 -0.22 -13.95
N THR A 93 -7.52 -0.87 -14.01
CA THR A 93 -6.22 -0.19 -13.95
C THR A 93 -5.92 0.68 -15.16
N ASP A 94 -6.53 0.42 -16.31
CA ASP A 94 -6.42 1.28 -17.50
C ASP A 94 -7.50 2.38 -17.46
N GLU A 95 -8.71 2.05 -17.03
CA GLU A 95 -9.86 2.97 -17.01
C GLU A 95 -9.69 4.12 -16.01
N LEU A 96 -9.16 3.84 -14.83
CA LEU A 96 -9.00 4.89 -13.82
C LEU A 96 -8.12 6.06 -14.30
N PRO A 97 -6.90 5.83 -14.79
CA PRO A 97 -6.06 6.91 -15.31
C PRO A 97 -6.65 7.60 -16.55
N MET A 98 -7.42 6.88 -17.37
CA MET A 98 -8.10 7.51 -18.51
C MET A 98 -9.22 8.46 -18.09
N LYS A 99 -9.86 8.20 -16.96
CA LYS A 99 -11.04 8.93 -16.48
C LYS A 99 -10.73 10.03 -15.47
N TYR A 100 -9.70 9.85 -14.65
CA TYR A 100 -9.42 10.72 -13.51
C TYR A 100 -8.09 11.46 -13.62
N PRO A 101 -7.98 12.68 -13.07
CA PRO A 101 -6.73 13.43 -13.05
C PRO A 101 -5.62 12.68 -12.30
N HIS A 102 -4.44 12.68 -12.87
CA HIS A 102 -3.20 12.19 -12.28
C HIS A 102 -2.01 12.87 -12.97
N ARG A 103 -0.81 12.77 -12.40
CA ARG A 103 0.40 13.44 -12.89
C ARG A 103 1.44 12.47 -13.43
N ILE A 104 1.50 11.26 -12.87
CA ILE A 104 2.48 10.24 -13.24
C ILE A 104 1.84 9.31 -14.30
N LEU A 105 2.40 9.29 -15.49
CA LEU A 105 1.79 8.62 -16.65
C LEU A 105 2.01 7.10 -16.65
N THR A 106 3.16 6.65 -16.16
CA THR A 106 3.46 5.22 -16.02
C THR A 106 4.20 4.94 -14.72
N THR A 107 4.16 3.71 -14.25
CA THR A 107 4.92 3.29 -13.06
C THR A 107 6.42 3.54 -13.21
N ALA A 108 6.95 3.45 -14.43
CA ALA A 108 8.36 3.73 -14.72
C ALA A 108 8.74 5.21 -14.55
N ASP A 109 7.78 6.13 -14.68
CA ASP A 109 8.01 7.59 -14.55
C ASP A 109 8.05 8.05 -13.09
N SER A 110 7.67 7.18 -12.14
CA SER A 110 7.69 7.50 -10.70
C SER A 110 9.12 7.52 -10.14
N GLU A 111 9.27 7.98 -8.91
CA GLU A 111 10.55 7.89 -8.20
C GLU A 111 10.93 6.43 -7.89
N ASP A 112 12.22 6.17 -7.71
CA ASP A 112 12.73 4.90 -7.19
C ASP A 112 12.25 4.68 -5.75
N ALA A 113 11.55 3.57 -5.52
CA ALA A 113 11.02 3.21 -4.21
C ALA A 113 12.09 3.19 -3.12
N LEU A 114 13.29 2.67 -3.42
CA LEU A 114 14.38 2.61 -2.45
C LEU A 114 14.80 4.01 -1.99
N LYS A 115 14.99 4.94 -2.92
CA LYS A 115 15.35 6.32 -2.60
C LYS A 115 14.25 7.00 -1.80
N LEU A 116 13.00 6.80 -2.18
CA LEU A 116 11.85 7.36 -1.48
C LEU A 116 11.75 6.82 -0.04
N TYR A 117 11.88 5.51 0.16
CA TYR A 117 11.90 4.90 1.49
C TYR A 117 12.99 5.49 2.37
N ARG A 118 14.23 5.53 1.87
CA ARG A 118 15.37 6.06 2.62
C ARG A 118 15.16 7.52 3.01
N ARG A 119 14.70 8.36 2.06
CA ARG A 119 14.41 9.77 2.31
C ARG A 119 13.28 9.97 3.31
N ALA A 120 12.15 9.28 3.12
CA ALA A 120 11.01 9.36 4.01
C ALA A 120 11.39 8.95 5.44
N LEU A 121 12.14 7.88 5.62
CA LEU A 121 12.59 7.42 6.94
C LEU A 121 13.61 8.36 7.58
N ALA A 122 14.61 8.83 6.82
CA ALA A 122 15.67 9.70 7.35
C ALA A 122 15.13 10.99 7.97
N GLN A 123 14.03 11.50 7.43
CA GLN A 123 13.40 12.75 7.87
C GLN A 123 12.56 12.60 9.16
N GLN A 124 12.26 11.38 9.60
CA GLN A 124 11.39 11.15 10.76
C GLN A 124 12.17 11.03 12.07
N SER A 125 11.45 11.20 13.17
CA SER A 125 11.96 10.89 14.50
C SER A 125 12.22 9.38 14.64
N ASP A 126 13.06 9.00 15.62
CA ASP A 126 13.35 7.58 15.87
C ASP A 126 12.09 6.85 16.36
N GLN A 127 11.92 5.60 15.92
CA GLN A 127 10.79 4.72 16.30
C GLN A 127 9.41 5.36 16.11
N SER A 128 9.23 6.17 15.05
CA SER A 128 7.99 6.92 14.82
C SER A 128 7.23 6.54 13.55
N VAL A 129 7.80 5.68 12.71
CA VAL A 129 7.18 5.30 11.43
C VAL A 129 6.60 3.90 11.52
N THR A 130 5.35 3.74 11.08
CA THR A 130 4.76 2.45 10.74
C THR A 130 4.83 2.26 9.23
N ILE A 131 5.34 1.13 8.78
CA ILE A 131 5.22 0.71 7.39
C ILE A 131 4.05 -0.26 7.31
N VAL A 132 3.13 -0.01 6.38
CA VAL A 132 2.06 -0.94 6.03
C VAL A 132 2.33 -1.46 4.63
N THR A 133 2.56 -2.76 4.50
CA THR A 133 2.70 -3.41 3.19
C THR A 133 1.52 -4.35 2.94
N VAL A 134 0.89 -4.18 1.80
CA VAL A 134 -0.23 -5.00 1.35
C VAL A 134 0.08 -5.71 0.04
N GLY A 135 1.34 -5.66 -0.40
CA GLY A 135 1.82 -6.26 -1.64
C GLY A 135 3.12 -7.06 -1.47
N PHE A 136 3.93 -7.07 -2.54
CA PHE A 136 5.16 -7.86 -2.61
C PHE A 136 6.29 -7.28 -1.77
N PHE A 137 7.23 -8.13 -1.37
CA PHE A 137 8.28 -7.79 -0.40
C PHE A 137 9.57 -7.23 -1.03
N SER A 138 9.66 -7.13 -2.34
CA SER A 138 10.88 -6.70 -3.05
C SER A 138 11.37 -5.30 -2.64
N ASN A 139 10.48 -4.34 -2.39
CA ASN A 139 10.86 -3.01 -1.88
C ASN A 139 11.52 -3.09 -0.51
N LEU A 140 10.93 -3.88 0.41
CA LEU A 140 11.44 -4.06 1.76
C LEU A 140 12.78 -4.80 1.77
N GLN A 141 12.95 -5.78 0.87
CA GLN A 141 14.24 -6.45 0.66
C GLN A 141 15.29 -5.46 0.16
N ASN A 142 14.98 -4.67 -0.85
CA ASN A 142 15.88 -3.66 -1.39
C ASN A 142 16.29 -2.65 -0.32
N LEU A 143 15.34 -2.21 0.51
CA LEU A 143 15.60 -1.32 1.63
C LEU A 143 16.54 -1.96 2.66
N LEU A 144 16.29 -3.21 3.07
CA LEU A 144 17.14 -3.95 4.01
C LEU A 144 18.57 -4.11 3.53
N LEU A 145 18.76 -4.34 2.23
CA LEU A 145 20.07 -4.57 1.58
C LEU A 145 20.79 -3.28 1.22
N SER A 146 20.15 -2.12 1.35
CA SER A 146 20.75 -0.87 0.90
C SER A 146 21.92 -0.44 1.79
N GLU A 147 22.97 0.05 1.14
CA GLU A 147 24.15 0.60 1.79
C GLU A 147 23.95 2.08 2.15
N PRO A 148 24.82 2.65 3.00
CA PRO A 148 24.87 4.09 3.23
C PRO A 148 25.01 4.87 1.93
N ASP A 149 24.32 6.02 1.83
CA ASP A 149 24.31 6.90 0.66
C ASP A 149 24.22 8.38 1.05
N GLU A 150 24.03 9.25 0.06
CA GLU A 150 23.87 10.70 0.27
C GLU A 150 22.60 11.07 1.07
N ILE A 151 21.59 10.19 1.12
CA ILE A 151 20.34 10.40 1.87
C ILE A 151 20.56 10.11 3.36
N SER A 152 21.33 9.05 3.67
CA SER A 152 21.57 8.63 5.04
C SER A 152 22.91 7.89 5.18
N PRO A 153 23.71 8.22 6.19
CA PRO A 153 24.94 7.48 6.51
C PRO A 153 24.68 6.10 7.11
N LEU A 154 23.42 5.72 7.36
CA LEU A 154 23.04 4.42 7.88
C LEU A 154 22.75 3.46 6.73
N SER A 155 23.15 2.20 6.88
CA SER A 155 22.63 1.11 6.04
C SER A 155 21.11 1.02 6.17
N GLY A 156 20.43 0.39 5.19
CA GLY A 156 18.98 0.26 5.24
C GLY A 156 18.50 -0.46 6.49
N LYS A 157 19.18 -1.54 6.91
CA LYS A 157 18.83 -2.29 8.13
C LYS A 157 18.97 -1.42 9.40
N GLU A 158 20.01 -0.60 9.48
CA GLU A 158 20.20 0.34 10.59
C GLU A 158 19.16 1.46 10.57
N LEU A 159 18.83 1.98 9.38
CA LEU A 159 17.82 3.01 9.20
C LEU A 159 16.43 2.50 9.62
N ILE A 160 16.04 1.29 9.20
CA ILE A 160 14.80 0.63 9.64
C ILE A 160 14.81 0.49 11.16
N LYS A 161 15.84 -0.13 11.73
CA LYS A 161 15.96 -0.34 13.18
C LYS A 161 15.83 0.95 13.96
N LYS A 162 16.33 2.06 13.43
CA LYS A 162 16.29 3.37 14.09
C LYS A 162 14.94 4.07 13.94
N LYS A 163 14.32 4.04 12.75
CA LYS A 163 13.18 4.88 12.41
C LYS A 163 11.83 4.19 12.46
N VAL A 164 11.81 2.88 12.15
CA VAL A 164 10.57 2.13 12.02
C VAL A 164 10.16 1.57 13.39
N LYS A 165 8.96 1.91 13.83
CA LYS A 165 8.33 1.37 15.03
C LYS A 165 7.88 -0.08 14.83
N GLN A 166 7.22 -0.32 13.69
CA GLN A 166 6.70 -1.64 13.32
C GLN A 166 6.43 -1.74 11.81
N LEU A 167 6.42 -2.95 11.31
CA LEU A 167 5.88 -3.33 10.01
C LEU A 167 4.53 -4.01 10.22
N VAL A 168 3.50 -3.55 9.53
CA VAL A 168 2.22 -4.25 9.40
C VAL A 168 2.15 -4.83 8.00
N SER A 169 1.82 -6.10 7.87
CA SER A 169 1.86 -6.78 6.57
C SER A 169 0.61 -7.61 6.34
N MET A 170 -0.11 -7.31 5.25
CA MET A 170 -1.05 -8.27 4.67
C MET A 170 -0.24 -9.37 3.99
N ALA A 171 -0.04 -10.48 4.67
CA ALA A 171 0.75 -11.59 4.16
C ALA A 171 0.55 -12.86 4.97
N GLY A 172 0.71 -13.99 4.29
CA GLY A 172 0.63 -15.30 4.92
C GLY A 172 -0.79 -15.81 5.13
N SER A 173 -0.88 -17.09 5.43
CA SER A 173 -2.12 -17.77 5.82
C SER A 173 -1.82 -18.63 7.04
N PHE A 174 -2.58 -18.48 8.13
CA PHE A 174 -2.27 -19.08 9.42
C PHE A 174 -3.39 -20.03 9.88
N PRO A 175 -3.03 -21.23 10.47
CA PRO A 175 -1.68 -21.69 10.82
C PRO A 175 -0.89 -22.25 9.61
N GLU A 176 -1.50 -22.45 8.47
CA GLU A 176 -0.90 -23.00 7.26
C GLU A 176 -1.65 -22.51 6.02
N GLY A 177 -1.00 -22.51 4.86
CA GLY A 177 -1.61 -22.12 3.60
C GLY A 177 -0.61 -21.49 2.64
N ARG A 178 -1.13 -21.04 1.50
CA ARG A 178 -0.36 -20.40 0.45
C ARG A 178 -1.01 -19.06 0.11
N GLU A 179 -0.40 -17.99 0.57
CA GLU A 179 -0.90 -16.65 0.39
C GLU A 179 -0.16 -15.95 -0.78
N PHE A 180 -0.89 -15.11 -1.54
CA PHE A 180 -0.46 -14.56 -2.83
C PHE A 180 0.81 -13.70 -2.72
N ASN A 181 0.87 -12.76 -1.80
CA ASN A 181 2.01 -11.84 -1.65
C ASN A 181 3.31 -12.59 -1.33
N ILE A 182 3.20 -13.64 -0.50
CA ILE A 182 4.33 -14.50 -0.16
C ILE A 182 4.78 -15.33 -1.37
N TYR A 183 3.85 -16.01 -2.06
CA TYR A 183 4.29 -16.96 -3.09
C TYR A 183 4.69 -16.32 -4.42
N VAL A 184 4.22 -15.11 -4.70
CA VAL A 184 4.65 -14.37 -5.90
C VAL A 184 6.08 -13.90 -5.76
N ASP A 185 6.49 -13.50 -4.55
CA ASP A 185 7.83 -12.99 -4.26
C ASP A 185 8.51 -13.77 -3.13
N VAL A 186 8.60 -15.09 -3.28
CA VAL A 186 9.07 -16.02 -2.24
C VAL A 186 10.42 -15.64 -1.67
N LYS A 187 11.38 -15.28 -2.53
CA LYS A 187 12.76 -14.98 -2.08
C LYS A 187 12.80 -13.73 -1.21
N ALA A 188 12.15 -12.66 -1.66
CA ALA A 188 12.11 -11.42 -0.89
C ALA A 188 11.31 -11.60 0.39
N SER A 189 10.17 -12.29 0.35
CA SER A 189 9.35 -12.57 1.52
C SER A 189 10.12 -13.34 2.59
N GLN A 190 10.79 -14.44 2.23
CA GLN A 190 11.62 -15.22 3.16
C GLN A 190 12.76 -14.39 3.75
N PHE A 191 13.44 -13.57 2.92
CA PHE A 191 14.52 -12.72 3.37
C PHE A 191 14.04 -11.67 4.35
N VAL A 192 12.99 -10.91 4.00
CA VAL A 192 12.44 -9.84 4.84
C VAL A 192 11.94 -10.39 6.17
N ILE A 193 11.13 -11.45 6.16
CA ILE A 193 10.58 -12.03 7.41
C ILE A 193 11.69 -12.47 8.36
N ARG A 194 12.80 -13.01 7.84
CA ARG A 194 13.94 -13.44 8.66
C ARG A 194 14.80 -12.27 9.17
N GLU A 195 15.02 -11.25 8.36
CA GLU A 195 16.02 -10.21 8.60
C GLU A 195 15.45 -8.89 9.13
N TRP A 196 14.13 -8.73 9.15
CA TRP A 196 13.49 -7.48 9.56
C TRP A 196 13.78 -7.16 11.03
N PRO A 197 14.33 -5.97 11.35
CA PRO A 197 14.88 -5.69 12.68
C PRO A 197 13.88 -5.14 13.71
N THR A 198 12.62 -4.88 13.30
CA THR A 198 11.56 -4.37 14.19
C THR A 198 10.37 -5.33 14.22
N PRO A 199 9.39 -5.18 15.12
CA PRO A 199 8.22 -6.06 15.16
C PRO A 199 7.49 -6.09 13.82
N ILE A 200 7.02 -7.28 13.43
CA ILE A 200 6.12 -7.49 12.29
C ILE A 200 4.77 -7.95 12.83
N LEU A 201 3.70 -7.25 12.44
CA LEU A 201 2.32 -7.65 12.65
C LEU A 201 1.76 -8.17 11.33
N PHE A 202 1.33 -9.41 11.29
CA PHE A 202 0.70 -10.00 10.11
C PHE A 202 -0.82 -9.90 10.21
N SER A 203 -1.46 -9.34 9.15
CA SER A 203 -2.87 -9.55 8.85
C SER A 203 -2.95 -10.69 7.84
N GLY A 204 -3.24 -11.90 8.30
CA GLY A 204 -3.24 -13.10 7.47
C GLY A 204 -4.46 -13.17 6.55
N PHE A 205 -4.37 -14.02 5.52
CA PHE A 205 -5.42 -14.27 4.54
C PHE A 205 -6.77 -14.58 5.22
N GLU A 206 -6.77 -15.38 6.27
CA GLU A 206 -7.95 -15.82 7.01
C GLU A 206 -8.72 -14.67 7.69
N ILE A 207 -8.08 -13.53 7.93
CA ILE A 207 -8.71 -12.36 8.57
C ILE A 207 -9.55 -11.61 7.53
N GLY A 208 -8.93 -11.14 6.45
CA GLY A 208 -9.59 -10.34 5.42
C GLY A 208 -10.69 -11.10 4.69
N SER A 209 -10.55 -12.43 4.53
CA SER A 209 -11.56 -13.29 3.90
C SER A 209 -12.90 -13.38 4.65
N GLN A 210 -12.99 -12.88 5.87
CA GLN A 210 -14.22 -12.83 6.65
C GLN A 210 -14.94 -11.47 6.56
N ILE A 211 -14.32 -10.47 5.93
CA ILE A 211 -14.82 -9.09 5.90
C ILE A 211 -15.02 -8.68 4.44
N PHE A 212 -16.26 -8.35 4.08
CA PHE A 212 -16.61 -7.95 2.72
C PHE A 212 -16.88 -6.46 2.62
N THR A 213 -16.26 -5.80 1.64
CA THR A 213 -16.43 -4.36 1.36
C THR A 213 -16.85 -4.11 -0.09
N GLY A 214 -17.26 -2.88 -0.39
CA GLY A 214 -17.53 -2.41 -1.74
C GLY A 214 -18.99 -2.47 -2.17
N LYS A 215 -19.80 -3.47 -1.75
CA LYS A 215 -21.19 -3.58 -2.19
C LYS A 215 -22.01 -2.32 -1.90
N LYS A 216 -22.00 -1.85 -0.65
CA LYS A 216 -22.70 -0.63 -0.27
C LYS A 216 -22.17 0.60 -0.99
N LEU A 217 -20.87 0.61 -1.27
CA LEU A 217 -20.23 1.69 -2.02
C LEU A 217 -20.71 1.70 -3.48
N MET A 218 -20.74 0.56 -4.14
CA MET A 218 -21.28 0.40 -5.49
C MET A 218 -22.77 0.81 -5.56
N GLU A 219 -23.56 0.45 -4.53
CA GLU A 219 -25.00 0.77 -4.44
C GLU A 219 -25.28 2.21 -3.98
N SER A 220 -24.28 2.97 -3.56
CA SER A 220 -24.42 4.31 -2.98
C SER A 220 -24.96 5.37 -3.91
N GLY A 221 -24.85 5.15 -5.23
CA GLY A 221 -25.18 6.14 -6.25
C GLY A 221 -24.18 7.30 -6.36
N ILE A 222 -23.06 7.27 -5.62
CA ILE A 222 -21.97 8.24 -5.73
C ILE A 222 -21.36 8.14 -7.14
N ARG A 223 -21.16 9.28 -7.78
CA ARG A 223 -20.61 9.38 -9.14
C ARG A 223 -19.27 10.13 -9.13
N ASN A 224 -18.47 9.94 -10.19
CA ASN A 224 -17.17 10.58 -10.34
C ASN A 224 -16.24 10.31 -9.13
N ASN A 225 -16.22 9.06 -8.70
CA ASN A 225 -15.40 8.59 -7.59
C ASN A 225 -14.63 7.36 -8.05
N PRO A 226 -13.28 7.41 -8.10
CA PRO A 226 -12.46 6.32 -8.64
C PRO A 226 -12.62 5.02 -7.85
N ILE A 227 -12.90 5.11 -6.54
CA ILE A 227 -13.11 3.92 -5.69
C ILE A 227 -14.43 3.24 -6.07
N VAL A 228 -15.53 4.02 -6.17
CA VAL A 228 -16.84 3.51 -6.59
C VAL A 228 -16.78 2.89 -7.97
N ASP A 229 -16.09 3.56 -8.91
CA ASP A 229 -15.96 3.05 -10.28
C ASP A 229 -15.20 1.73 -10.32
N THR A 230 -14.10 1.62 -9.55
CA THR A 230 -13.35 0.36 -9.47
C THR A 230 -14.22 -0.78 -8.94
N TYR A 231 -14.90 -0.58 -7.82
CA TYR A 231 -15.77 -1.62 -7.25
C TYR A 231 -16.95 -1.94 -8.18
N THR A 232 -17.50 -0.95 -8.88
CA THR A 232 -18.60 -1.15 -9.86
C THR A 232 -18.15 -1.99 -11.05
N MET A 233 -16.91 -1.83 -11.50
CA MET A 233 -16.35 -2.63 -12.60
C MET A 233 -16.00 -4.05 -12.16
N CYS A 234 -15.46 -4.21 -10.96
CA CYS A 234 -14.85 -5.46 -10.53
C CYS A 234 -15.81 -6.41 -9.82
N LEU A 235 -16.63 -5.92 -8.89
CA LEU A 235 -17.51 -6.77 -8.08
C LEU A 235 -18.42 -7.70 -8.89
N PRO A 236 -19.06 -7.26 -9.99
CA PRO A 236 -19.91 -8.15 -10.78
C PRO A 236 -19.18 -9.34 -11.41
N GLN A 237 -17.86 -9.22 -11.61
CA GLN A 237 -17.01 -10.25 -12.20
C GLN A 237 -16.35 -11.14 -11.16
N ASP A 238 -16.27 -10.68 -9.91
CA ASP A 238 -15.62 -11.35 -8.78
C ASP A 238 -16.68 -11.92 -7.82
N ASN A 239 -17.10 -11.13 -6.87
CA ASN A 239 -18.10 -11.48 -5.87
C ASN A 239 -19.10 -10.33 -5.68
N PRO A 240 -20.33 -10.45 -6.19
CA PRO A 240 -21.30 -9.36 -6.12
C PRO A 240 -21.73 -9.00 -4.68
N ASN A 241 -21.38 -9.82 -3.70
CA ASN A 241 -21.66 -9.56 -2.28
C ASN A 241 -20.61 -8.68 -1.60
N GLY A 242 -19.47 -8.48 -2.24
CA GLY A 242 -18.36 -7.67 -1.75
C GLY A 242 -17.00 -8.29 -2.00
N ARG A 243 -15.96 -7.49 -2.04
CA ARG A 243 -14.57 -7.92 -2.09
C ARG A 243 -14.10 -8.24 -0.68
N ASP A 244 -13.37 -9.34 -0.54
CA ASP A 244 -12.60 -9.63 0.67
C ASP A 244 -11.69 -8.45 0.99
N SER A 245 -11.56 -8.12 2.28
CA SER A 245 -10.90 -6.89 2.73
C SER A 245 -9.51 -7.17 3.32
N TRP A 246 -8.68 -7.89 2.56
CA TRP A 246 -7.37 -8.28 3.03
C TRP A 246 -6.49 -7.08 3.35
N ASP A 247 -6.41 -6.13 2.45
CA ASP A 247 -5.54 -4.96 2.59
C ASP A 247 -6.08 -3.94 3.58
N GLN A 248 -7.40 -3.78 3.63
CA GLN A 248 -8.03 -2.88 4.59
C GLN A 248 -7.77 -3.33 6.04
N THR A 249 -7.72 -4.65 6.31
CA THR A 249 -7.45 -5.16 7.66
C THR A 249 -6.02 -4.94 8.13
N ALA A 250 -5.06 -4.81 7.21
CA ALA A 250 -3.70 -4.41 7.54
C ALA A 250 -3.55 -2.89 7.70
N THR A 251 -4.46 -2.11 7.10
CA THR A 251 -4.44 -0.64 7.12
C THR A 251 -5.08 -0.07 8.39
N LEU A 252 -6.00 -0.80 9.02
CA LEU A 252 -6.66 -0.44 10.28
C LEU A 252 -5.74 -0.66 11.49
#